data_0fb4dc35c16c4f5fd49a116fb773f655
#
_entry.id   0fb4dc35c16c4f5fd49a116fb773f655
#
_cell.length_a   1.000
_cell.length_b   1.000
_cell.length_c   1.000
_cell.angle_alpha   90.00
_cell.angle_beta   90.00
_cell.angle_gamma   90.00
#
_symmetry.space_group_name_H-M   'P 1'
#
loop_
_entity.id
_entity.type
_entity.pdbx_description
1 polymer ?
#
loop_
_entity_poly.entity_id
_entity_poly.type
_entity_poly.pdbx_seq_one_letter_code
_entity_poly.pdbx_strand_id
1 'polypeptide(L)'
;MPKVKRSNADIVLRLYVAGSAPNSLSAMANAKGICDTHFPARHKLEIVDMLQDPMRALADGIIVTPTLLRLLPLPVRRVIGNLSDTAQVLLTLEGK
;
A
#
# COMPACT_ATOMS: atom_id res chain seq x y z
N MET A 1 -9.59 -17.33 25.68
CA MET A 1 -9.81 -16.82 24.84
C MET A 1 -9.01 -16.79 23.92
N PRO A 2 -9.19 -17.00 23.14
CA PRO A 2 -8.34 -17.09 22.28
C PRO A 2 -8.15 -15.85 21.83
N LYS A 3 -7.30 -15.58 21.67
CA LYS A 3 -6.97 -14.56 21.26
C LYS A 3 -7.22 -14.58 19.95
N VAL A 4 -8.03 -13.99 19.54
CA VAL A 4 -8.25 -13.91 18.31
C VAL A 4 -7.19 -13.33 17.67
N LYS A 5 -6.74 -13.89 16.70
CA LYS A 5 -5.71 -13.47 16.12
C LYS A 5 -6.13 -12.50 15.21
N ARG A 6 -6.44 -11.45 15.49
CA ARG A 6 -6.72 -10.53 14.60
C ARG A 6 -5.52 -9.89 14.15
N SER A 7 -5.52 -9.23 13.05
CA SER A 7 -4.41 -8.49 12.61
C SER A 7 -4.09 -7.48 13.66
N ASN A 8 -2.87 -7.40 14.06
CA ASN A 8 -2.45 -6.37 14.97
C ASN A 8 -1.90 -5.18 14.21
N ALA A 9 -2.13 -5.13 12.91
CA ALA A 9 -1.60 -4.04 12.13
C ALA A 9 -2.32 -2.75 12.47
N ASP A 10 -1.55 -1.69 12.71
CA ASP A 10 -2.08 -0.37 12.90
C ASP A 10 -2.40 0.26 11.56
N ILE A 11 -1.77 -0.21 10.49
CA ILE A 11 -1.98 0.34 9.18
C ILE A 11 -2.09 -0.81 8.18
N VAL A 12 -3.05 -0.73 7.31
CA VAL A 12 -3.28 -1.74 6.29
C VAL A 12 -3.21 -1.06 4.93
N LEU A 13 -2.30 -1.56 4.11
CA LEU A 13 -1.99 -0.95 2.82
C LEU A 13 -2.17 -1.94 1.69
N ARG A 14 -2.52 -1.43 0.52
CA ARG A 14 -2.62 -2.23 -0.70
C ARG A 14 -1.96 -1.45 -1.82
N LEU A 15 -0.95 -2.06 -2.44
CA LEU A 15 -0.22 -1.43 -3.54
C LEU A 15 -0.61 -2.09 -4.85
N TYR A 16 -1.13 -1.31 -5.78
CA TYR A 16 -1.43 -1.79 -7.12
C TYR A 16 -0.27 -1.49 -8.05
N VAL A 17 0.17 -2.51 -8.76
CA VAL A 17 1.30 -2.41 -9.69
C VAL A 17 0.89 -2.99 -11.04
N ALA A 18 1.69 -2.75 -12.05
CA ALA A 18 1.47 -3.29 -13.38
C ALA A 18 2.68 -4.13 -13.78
N GLY A 19 2.63 -5.40 -13.41
CA GLY A 19 3.68 -6.36 -13.72
C GLY A 19 5.04 -5.91 -13.23
N SER A 20 6.04 -6.00 -14.09
CA SER A 20 7.41 -5.63 -13.75
C SER A 20 7.81 -4.28 -14.32
N ALA A 21 6.87 -3.40 -14.59
CA ALA A 21 7.19 -2.05 -15.05
C ALA A 21 8.14 -1.37 -14.06
N PRO A 22 9.09 -0.57 -14.54
CA PRO A 22 10.13 0.00 -13.65
C PRO A 22 9.58 0.76 -12.45
N ASN A 23 8.57 1.60 -12.65
CA ASN A 23 8.00 2.34 -11.52
C ASN A 23 7.28 1.43 -10.55
N SER A 24 6.71 0.31 -11.03
CA SER A 24 6.07 -0.67 -10.15
C SER A 24 7.10 -1.39 -9.29
N LEU A 25 8.24 -1.75 -9.87
CA LEU A 25 9.31 -2.38 -9.11
C LEU A 25 9.85 -1.44 -8.04
N SER A 26 10.04 -0.17 -8.39
CA SER A 26 10.50 0.83 -7.43
C SER A 26 9.47 1.01 -6.31
N ALA A 27 8.20 1.07 -6.66
CA ALA A 27 7.15 1.26 -5.66
C ALA A 27 7.10 0.08 -4.69
N MET A 28 7.27 -1.16 -5.18
CA MET A 28 7.27 -2.32 -4.31
C MET A 28 8.41 -2.26 -3.31
N ALA A 29 9.61 -1.93 -3.78
CA ALA A 29 10.77 -1.83 -2.91
C ALA A 29 10.59 -0.70 -1.89
N ASN A 30 10.12 0.46 -2.36
CA ASN A 30 9.94 1.61 -1.50
C ASN A 30 8.84 1.38 -0.45
N ALA A 31 7.74 0.75 -0.84
CA ALA A 31 6.65 0.45 0.09
C ALA A 31 7.13 -0.49 1.19
N LYS A 32 7.86 -1.54 0.83
CA LYS A 32 8.37 -2.45 1.83
C LYS A 32 9.35 -1.75 2.76
N GLY A 33 10.23 -0.93 2.21
CA GLY A 33 11.20 -0.21 3.04
C GLY A 33 10.54 0.74 4.01
N ILE A 34 9.53 1.47 3.54
CA ILE A 34 8.80 2.41 4.39
C ILE A 34 8.08 1.66 5.51
N CYS A 35 7.42 0.55 5.17
CA CYS A 35 6.69 -0.23 6.16
C CYS A 35 7.64 -0.81 7.21
N ASP A 36 8.77 -1.35 6.77
CA ASP A 36 9.69 -1.98 7.70
C ASP A 36 10.36 -0.97 8.61
N THR A 37 10.61 0.24 8.11
CA THR A 37 11.28 1.28 8.88
C THR A 37 10.33 2.02 9.81
N HIS A 38 9.14 2.35 9.33
CA HIS A 38 8.25 3.24 10.06
C HIS A 38 7.09 2.53 10.75
N PHE A 39 6.74 1.33 10.30
CA PHE A 39 5.64 0.58 10.88
C PHE A 39 6.05 -0.87 11.15
N PRO A 40 7.19 -1.10 11.81
CA PRO A 40 7.68 -2.46 12.00
C PRO A 40 6.69 -3.26 12.82
N ALA A 41 6.35 -4.46 12.36
CA ALA A 41 5.43 -5.36 13.03
C ALA A 41 4.03 -4.77 13.24
N ARG A 42 3.74 -3.62 12.63
CA ARG A 42 2.44 -2.96 12.81
C ARG A 42 1.76 -2.68 11.50
N HIS A 43 2.23 -3.26 10.42
CA HIS A 43 1.64 -3.02 9.10
C HIS A 43 1.23 -4.32 8.45
N LYS A 44 0.31 -4.20 7.49
CA LYS A 44 -0.02 -5.27 6.59
C LYS A 44 0.04 -4.64 5.20
N LEU A 45 0.85 -5.20 4.31
CA LEU A 45 0.99 -4.69 2.96
C LEU A 45 0.66 -5.80 1.97
N GLU A 46 -0.36 -5.56 1.16
CA GLU A 46 -0.72 -6.46 0.08
C GLU A 46 -0.30 -5.82 -1.22
N ILE A 47 0.29 -6.60 -2.12
CA ILE A 47 0.65 -6.12 -3.44
C ILE A 47 -0.23 -6.83 -4.45
N VAL A 48 -0.91 -6.06 -5.30
CA VAL A 48 -1.82 -6.58 -6.30
C VAL A 48 -1.34 -6.15 -7.68
N ASP A 49 -1.13 -7.13 -8.55
CA ASP A 49 -0.74 -6.84 -9.93
C ASP A 49 -2.02 -6.68 -10.72
N MET A 50 -2.30 -5.47 -11.21
CA MET A 50 -3.55 -5.22 -11.91
C MET A 50 -3.62 -5.94 -13.24
N LEU A 51 -2.50 -6.40 -13.78
CA LEU A 51 -2.52 -7.18 -15.00
C LEU A 51 -3.02 -8.60 -14.73
N GLN A 52 -2.85 -9.08 -13.50
CA GLN A 52 -3.32 -10.40 -13.11
C GLN A 52 -4.74 -10.31 -12.54
N ASP A 53 -5.09 -9.19 -11.94
CA ASP A 53 -6.34 -9.07 -11.20
C ASP A 53 -7.02 -7.74 -11.51
N PRO A 54 -7.41 -7.54 -12.76
CA PRO A 54 -7.95 -6.24 -13.17
C PRO A 54 -9.28 -5.88 -12.49
N MET A 55 -10.05 -6.88 -12.07
CA MET A 55 -11.33 -6.58 -11.44
C MET A 55 -11.16 -5.96 -10.07
N ARG A 56 -10.10 -6.35 -9.35
CA ARG A 56 -9.83 -5.72 -8.06
C ARG A 56 -9.41 -4.27 -8.25
N ALA A 57 -8.60 -4.01 -9.27
CA ALA A 57 -8.18 -2.64 -9.57
C ALA A 57 -9.38 -1.79 -9.92
N LEU A 58 -10.30 -2.34 -10.71
CA LEU A 58 -11.50 -1.61 -11.10
C LEU A 58 -12.35 -1.31 -9.86
N ALA A 59 -12.54 -2.30 -8.99
CA ALA A 59 -13.35 -2.13 -7.79
C ALA A 59 -12.78 -1.06 -6.87
N ASP A 60 -11.47 -0.93 -6.80
CA ASP A 60 -10.81 0.07 -5.96
C ASP A 60 -10.60 1.40 -6.69
N GLY A 61 -11.08 1.52 -7.93
CA GLY A 61 -10.99 2.77 -8.67
C GLY A 61 -9.58 3.13 -9.09
N ILE A 62 -8.74 2.12 -9.38
CA ILE A 62 -7.36 2.37 -9.76
C ILE A 62 -7.30 2.73 -11.23
N ILE A 63 -6.78 3.92 -11.52
CA ILE A 63 -6.69 4.41 -12.89
C ILE A 63 -5.26 4.36 -13.39
N VAL A 64 -4.29 4.61 -12.51
CA VAL A 64 -2.88 4.60 -12.88
C VAL A 64 -2.13 3.72 -11.90
N THR A 65 -0.98 3.23 -12.29
CA THR A 65 -0.09 2.45 -11.43
C THR A 65 1.31 3.02 -11.48
N PRO A 66 2.07 2.89 -10.41
CA PRO A 66 1.67 2.29 -9.14
C PRO A 66 0.80 3.22 -8.32
N THR A 67 -0.11 2.64 -7.55
CA THR A 67 -0.95 3.40 -6.62
C THR A 67 -1.01 2.65 -5.30
N LEU A 68 -0.69 3.34 -4.22
CA LEU A 68 -0.76 2.78 -2.88
C LEU A 68 -2.02 3.28 -2.18
N LEU A 69 -2.81 2.35 -1.63
CA LEU A 69 -3.97 2.70 -0.85
C LEU A 69 -3.72 2.43 0.61
N ARG A 70 -4.09 3.37 1.48
CA ARG A 70 -4.17 3.09 2.89
C ARG A 70 -5.63 2.72 3.15
N LEU A 71 -5.87 1.46 3.47
CA LEU A 71 -7.22 0.96 3.72
C LEU A 71 -7.63 1.18 5.17
N LEU A 72 -6.67 1.10 6.09
CA LEU A 72 -6.90 1.39 7.49
C LEU A 72 -5.69 2.11 8.03
N PRO A 73 -5.85 3.08 8.91
CA PRO A 73 -7.12 3.56 9.43
C PRO A 73 -7.88 4.37 8.38
N LEU A 74 -9.18 4.46 8.55
CA LEU A 74 -10.00 5.30 7.67
C LEU A 74 -9.77 6.77 7.99
N PRO A 75 -9.95 7.63 7.02
CA PRO A 75 -10.48 7.37 5.68
C PRO A 75 -9.42 6.75 4.77
N VAL A 76 -9.88 6.14 3.69
CA VAL A 76 -8.97 5.59 2.70
C VAL A 76 -8.20 6.73 2.07
N ARG A 77 -6.89 6.54 1.92
CA ARG A 77 -6.03 7.53 1.27
C ARG A 77 -5.27 6.85 0.17
N ARG A 78 -4.82 7.61 -0.82
CA ARG A 78 -4.02 7.05 -1.89
C ARG A 78 -2.81 7.89 -2.19
N VAL A 79 -1.75 7.23 -2.62
CA VAL A 79 -0.54 7.88 -3.07
C VAL A 79 -0.22 7.29 -4.44
N ILE A 80 -0.05 8.13 -5.44
CA ILE A 80 0.23 7.71 -6.79
C ILE A 80 1.71 7.93 -7.07
N GLY A 81 2.34 6.98 -7.73
CA GLY A 81 3.73 7.10 -8.14
C GLY A 81 4.62 6.04 -7.52
N ASN A 82 5.92 6.18 -7.71
CA ASN A 82 6.87 5.15 -7.32
C ASN A 82 7.24 5.17 -5.83
N LEU A 83 6.64 6.06 -5.05
CA LEU A 83 6.83 6.16 -3.60
C LEU A 83 8.26 6.56 -3.21
N SER A 84 8.96 7.28 -4.08
CA SER A 84 10.34 7.67 -3.79
C SER A 84 10.43 8.84 -2.81
N ASP A 85 9.37 9.64 -2.69
CA ASP A 85 9.36 10.76 -1.76
C ASP A 85 8.82 10.26 -0.42
N THR A 86 9.69 9.71 0.39
CA THR A 86 9.31 9.10 1.67
C THR A 86 8.53 10.05 2.56
N ALA A 87 8.96 11.31 2.65
CA ALA A 87 8.27 12.25 3.52
C ALA A 87 6.83 12.47 3.09
N GLN A 88 6.60 12.59 1.79
CA GLN A 88 5.26 12.79 1.27
C GLN A 88 4.39 11.55 1.51
N VAL A 89 4.97 10.38 1.30
CA VAL A 89 4.25 9.13 1.54
C VAL A 89 3.85 9.05 3.00
N LEU A 90 4.77 9.32 3.92
CA LEU A 90 4.47 9.25 5.34
C LEU A 90 3.42 10.26 5.77
N LEU A 91 3.46 11.47 5.23
CA LEU A 91 2.43 12.45 5.53
C LEU A 91 1.05 11.93 5.16
N THR A 92 0.95 11.27 4.01
CA THR A 92 -0.33 10.73 3.58
C THR A 92 -0.74 9.53 4.43
N LEU A 93 0.19 8.63 4.72
CA LEU A 93 -0.13 7.42 5.46
C LEU A 93 -0.48 7.70 6.93
N GLU A 94 0.11 8.73 7.50
CA GLU A 94 -0.14 9.07 8.90
C GLU A 94 -1.21 10.15 9.05
N GLY A 95 -1.69 10.69 7.95
CA GLY A 95 -2.70 11.73 7.98
C GLY A 95 -4.07 11.21 8.38
N LYS A 96 -4.98 12.11 8.68
CA LYS A 96 -6.33 11.75 9.07
C LYS A 96 -7.34 11.95 7.99
#